data_fe65f6a9e32a9242c22336f9b3ec8477
#
_entry.id   fe65f6a9e32a9242c22336f9b3ec8477
#
_cell.length_a   1.000
_cell.length_b   1.000
_cell.length_c   1.000
_cell.angle_alpha   90.00
_cell.angle_beta   90.00
_cell.angle_gamma   90.00
#
_symmetry.space_group_name_H-M   'P 1'
#
loop_
_entity.id
_entity.type
_entity.pdbx_description
1 polymer ?
#
loop_
_entity_poly.entity_id
_entity_poly.type
_entity_poly.pdbx_seq_one_letter_code
_entity_poly.pdbx_strand_id
1 'polypeptide(L)'
;DYIHSLGLKFGIYSSPGPTTCGDYLGSYQHEEIDARTWGRWGVDYLKYDHCGYHAVQKDSEEKTIREPYIVMRDALDKVDRDIVYCVGYGAPNVWNWAREAGGELWRTTRDITDEWNVVTAIGCFQDVCAQATAPGNYNDPDMLVVGKLGKAWREKVHESALTPDEQYSHISLWCILSAPLLIGCDMSDIDDFTLSLLTNNEVIAVNQDLLATPATKLLTDNGQIWYKKLYDGSYAVGFFQIDPYFILWDQDEAEAI
;
A
#
# COMPACT_ATOMS: atom_id res chain seq x y z
N ASP A 1 5.07 -22.79 -8.76
CA ASP A 1 6.10 -23.18 -9.77
C ASP A 1 6.01 -22.34 -11.04
N TYR A 2 4.81 -22.18 -11.67
CA TYR A 2 4.68 -21.42 -12.94
C TYR A 2 5.12 -19.95 -12.80
N ILE A 3 4.67 -19.22 -11.77
CA ILE A 3 5.04 -17.82 -11.55
C ILE A 3 6.57 -17.68 -11.38
N HIS A 4 7.18 -18.53 -10.57
CA HIS A 4 8.62 -18.53 -10.37
C HIS A 4 9.40 -18.91 -11.65
N SER A 5 8.84 -19.78 -12.52
CA SER A 5 9.47 -20.12 -13.81
C SER A 5 9.55 -18.93 -14.77
N LEU A 6 8.73 -17.90 -14.54
CA LEU A 6 8.77 -16.62 -15.24
C LEU A 6 9.74 -15.59 -14.61
N GLY A 7 10.45 -15.97 -13.54
CA GLY A 7 11.31 -15.06 -12.78
C GLY A 7 10.56 -14.08 -11.85
N LEU A 8 9.25 -14.30 -11.66
CA LEU A 8 8.38 -13.45 -10.85
C LEU A 8 8.24 -14.03 -9.43
N LYS A 9 7.85 -13.18 -8.48
CA LYS A 9 7.49 -13.57 -7.12
C LYS A 9 5.99 -13.81 -6.99
N PHE A 10 5.60 -14.67 -6.05
CA PHE A 10 4.21 -15.04 -5.84
C PHE A 10 3.71 -14.54 -4.48
N GLY A 11 2.68 -13.69 -4.49
CA GLY A 11 2.00 -13.20 -3.29
C GLY A 11 0.67 -13.91 -3.05
N ILE A 12 0.24 -13.89 -1.78
CA ILE A 12 -1.06 -14.36 -1.34
C ILE A 12 -1.71 -13.34 -0.42
N TYR A 13 -3.04 -13.43 -0.30
CA TYR A 13 -3.85 -12.61 0.59
C TYR A 13 -4.55 -13.47 1.63
N SER A 14 -4.61 -12.98 2.89
CA SER A 14 -5.44 -13.53 3.95
C SER A 14 -5.85 -12.46 4.95
N SER A 15 -6.48 -12.86 6.05
CA SER A 15 -6.99 -11.97 7.09
C SER A 15 -7.00 -12.69 8.44
N PRO A 16 -6.82 -11.98 9.57
CA PRO A 16 -6.86 -12.57 10.91
C PRO A 16 -8.24 -13.00 11.37
N GLY A 17 -9.29 -12.60 10.67
CA GLY A 17 -10.66 -12.99 10.99
C GLY A 17 -11.01 -14.41 10.56
N PRO A 18 -12.19 -14.91 10.95
CA PRO A 18 -12.73 -16.16 10.42
C PRO A 18 -12.92 -16.15 8.91
N THR A 19 -13.17 -14.95 8.33
CA THR A 19 -13.36 -14.75 6.90
C THR A 19 -12.52 -13.59 6.39
N THR A 20 -12.14 -13.66 5.11
CA THR A 20 -11.56 -12.55 4.36
C THR A 20 -12.65 -11.58 3.86
N CYS A 21 -12.27 -10.43 3.29
CA CYS A 21 -13.21 -9.49 2.67
C CYS A 21 -13.97 -10.08 1.47
N GLY A 22 -13.44 -11.14 0.85
CA GLY A 22 -14.12 -11.90 -0.22
C GLY A 22 -14.97 -13.06 0.27
N ASP A 23 -15.28 -13.14 1.58
CA ASP A 23 -16.04 -14.22 2.21
C ASP A 23 -15.40 -15.62 2.11
N TYR A 24 -14.08 -15.69 1.84
CA TYR A 24 -13.31 -16.93 1.93
C TYR A 24 -12.81 -17.14 3.36
N LEU A 25 -12.30 -18.35 3.66
CA LEU A 25 -11.70 -18.63 4.98
C LEU A 25 -10.51 -17.70 5.22
N GLY A 26 -10.53 -17.04 6.39
CA GLY A 26 -9.39 -16.34 6.94
C GLY A 26 -8.51 -17.24 7.79
N SER A 27 -7.46 -16.68 8.38
CA SER A 27 -6.44 -17.44 9.11
C SER A 27 -6.72 -17.59 10.61
N TYR A 28 -7.85 -17.11 11.11
CA TYR A 28 -8.18 -17.13 12.55
C TYR A 28 -8.03 -18.53 13.15
N GLN A 29 -7.15 -18.66 14.14
CA GLN A 29 -6.78 -19.92 14.82
C GLN A 29 -6.10 -20.97 13.90
N HIS A 30 -5.67 -20.57 12.69
CA HIS A 30 -5.01 -21.44 11.72
C HIS A 30 -3.69 -20.86 11.18
N GLU A 31 -3.18 -19.79 11.80
CA GLU A 31 -2.04 -19.01 11.32
C GLU A 31 -0.80 -19.88 11.08
N GLU A 32 -0.50 -20.82 12.00
CA GLU A 32 0.64 -21.73 11.83
C GLU A 32 0.46 -22.74 10.68
N ILE A 33 -0.77 -23.22 10.47
CA ILE A 33 -1.08 -24.15 9.38
C ILE A 33 -0.96 -23.44 8.05
N ASP A 34 -1.48 -22.21 7.98
CA ASP A 34 -1.45 -21.37 6.81
C ASP A 34 0.00 -20.98 6.46
N ALA A 35 0.76 -20.46 7.41
CA ALA A 35 2.16 -20.08 7.21
C ALA A 35 2.98 -21.28 6.67
N ARG A 36 2.86 -22.48 7.28
CA ARG A 36 3.52 -23.69 6.81
C ARG A 36 3.08 -24.09 5.39
N THR A 37 1.81 -23.91 5.07
CA THR A 37 1.27 -24.23 3.76
C THR A 37 1.79 -23.28 2.70
N TRP A 38 1.79 -21.99 3.00
CA TRP A 38 2.34 -20.96 2.10
C TRP A 38 3.83 -21.11 1.88
N GLY A 39 4.59 -21.44 2.93
CA GLY A 39 6.02 -21.77 2.79
C GLY A 39 6.26 -22.92 1.83
N ARG A 40 5.49 -24.02 1.95
CA ARG A 40 5.57 -25.16 1.02
C ARG A 40 5.15 -24.83 -0.42
N TRP A 41 4.21 -23.89 -0.58
CA TRP A 41 3.78 -23.42 -1.91
C TRP A 41 4.79 -22.46 -2.54
N GLY A 42 5.77 -21.99 -1.77
CA GLY A 42 6.76 -21.04 -2.24
C GLY A 42 6.24 -19.60 -2.31
N VAL A 43 5.30 -19.24 -1.44
CA VAL A 43 4.83 -17.86 -1.33
C VAL A 43 5.97 -16.93 -0.94
N ASP A 44 6.07 -15.77 -1.58
CA ASP A 44 7.10 -14.74 -1.35
C ASP A 44 6.56 -13.50 -0.66
N TYR A 45 5.23 -13.30 -0.65
CA TYR A 45 4.58 -12.10 -0.13
C TYR A 45 3.21 -12.45 0.45
N LEU A 46 2.91 -11.92 1.63
CA LEU A 46 1.60 -12.03 2.27
C LEU A 46 1.01 -10.63 2.50
N LYS A 47 -0.13 -10.33 1.86
CA LYS A 47 -1.00 -9.23 2.30
C LYS A 47 -1.96 -9.77 3.37
N TYR A 48 -1.82 -9.28 4.59
CA TYR A 48 -2.64 -9.69 5.73
C TYR A 48 -3.55 -8.55 6.16
N ASP A 49 -4.81 -8.65 5.80
CA ASP A 49 -5.82 -7.63 6.00
C ASP A 49 -6.37 -7.63 7.43
N HIS A 50 -7.52 -6.99 7.67
CA HIS A 50 -8.23 -6.99 8.95
C HIS A 50 -9.67 -7.53 8.85
N CYS A 51 -10.09 -7.91 7.65
CA CYS A 51 -11.44 -8.38 7.37
C CYS A 51 -11.85 -9.55 8.28
N GLY A 52 -13.10 -9.52 8.71
CA GLY A 52 -13.66 -10.56 9.56
C GLY A 52 -13.15 -10.56 11.01
N TYR A 53 -12.07 -9.85 11.34
CA TYR A 53 -11.51 -9.87 12.69
C TYR A 53 -12.43 -9.21 13.73
N HIS A 54 -13.22 -8.22 13.34
CA HIS A 54 -14.20 -7.59 14.22
C HIS A 54 -15.19 -8.57 14.86
N ALA A 55 -15.44 -9.72 14.23
CA ALA A 55 -16.33 -10.76 14.77
C ALA A 55 -15.74 -11.49 16.02
N VAL A 56 -14.42 -11.43 16.18
CA VAL A 56 -13.68 -12.14 17.24
C VAL A 56 -12.83 -11.20 18.10
N GLN A 57 -12.67 -9.96 17.70
CA GLN A 57 -11.94 -8.92 18.42
C GLN A 57 -12.65 -8.58 19.74
N LYS A 58 -11.89 -8.50 20.83
CA LYS A 58 -12.43 -8.26 22.17
C LYS A 58 -12.81 -6.81 22.44
N ASP A 59 -12.04 -5.89 21.90
CA ASP A 59 -12.19 -4.44 22.06
C ASP A 59 -11.45 -3.70 20.93
N SER A 60 -11.51 -2.38 20.92
CA SER A 60 -10.85 -1.53 19.93
C SER A 60 -9.52 -0.94 20.40
N GLU A 61 -8.92 -1.45 21.50
CA GLU A 61 -7.61 -0.99 21.95
C GLU A 61 -6.53 -1.32 20.90
N GLU A 62 -5.57 -0.44 20.71
CA GLU A 62 -4.46 -0.62 19.76
C GLU A 62 -3.74 -1.96 19.96
N LYS A 63 -3.54 -2.37 21.22
CA LYS A 63 -2.94 -3.66 21.55
C LYS A 63 -3.72 -4.84 20.96
N THR A 64 -5.04 -4.80 21.06
CA THR A 64 -5.94 -5.85 20.54
C THR A 64 -5.96 -5.84 19.01
N ILE A 65 -5.87 -4.65 18.40
CA ILE A 65 -5.80 -4.49 16.95
C ILE A 65 -4.50 -5.07 16.39
N ARG A 66 -3.36 -4.84 17.05
CA ARG A 66 -2.05 -5.30 16.56
C ARG A 66 -1.74 -6.76 16.86
N GLU A 67 -2.38 -7.36 17.88
CA GLU A 67 -2.14 -8.74 18.32
C GLU A 67 -2.18 -9.77 17.17
N PRO A 68 -3.19 -9.79 16.29
CA PRO A 68 -3.27 -10.79 15.21
C PRO A 68 -2.13 -10.71 14.22
N TYR A 69 -1.56 -9.52 14.01
CA TYR A 69 -0.40 -9.34 13.12
C TYR A 69 0.87 -9.94 13.75
N ILE A 70 1.03 -9.79 15.06
CA ILE A 70 2.13 -10.43 15.80
C ILE A 70 1.97 -11.96 15.76
N VAL A 71 0.77 -12.49 15.96
CA VAL A 71 0.49 -13.94 15.89
C VAL A 71 0.84 -14.50 14.51
N MET A 72 0.48 -13.81 13.44
CA MET A 72 0.84 -14.23 12.09
C MET A 72 2.36 -14.11 11.85
N ARG A 73 3.02 -13.04 12.33
CA ARG A 73 4.49 -12.92 12.21
C ARG A 73 5.19 -14.08 12.92
N ASP A 74 4.79 -14.40 14.13
CA ASP A 74 5.32 -15.54 14.89
C ASP A 74 5.12 -16.89 14.16
N ALA A 75 4.04 -17.01 13.39
CA ALA A 75 3.78 -18.20 12.58
C ALA A 75 4.69 -18.24 11.33
N LEU A 76 4.90 -17.09 10.67
CA LEU A 76 5.79 -16.97 9.52
C LEU A 76 7.26 -17.21 9.90
N ASP A 77 7.69 -16.76 11.08
CA ASP A 77 9.06 -16.96 11.59
C ASP A 77 9.42 -18.43 11.87
N LYS A 78 8.41 -19.30 11.99
CA LYS A 78 8.61 -20.76 12.14
C LYS A 78 8.79 -21.48 10.80
N VAL A 79 8.69 -20.78 9.69
CA VAL A 79 8.77 -21.34 8.33
C VAL A 79 10.15 -21.02 7.75
N ASP A 80 10.81 -22.03 7.17
CA ASP A 80 12.10 -21.86 6.48
C ASP A 80 11.90 -21.23 5.09
N ARG A 81 11.33 -20.02 5.08
CA ARG A 81 11.16 -19.19 3.88
C ARG A 81 10.96 -17.73 4.29
N ASP A 82 11.68 -16.86 3.61
CA ASP A 82 11.49 -15.42 3.71
C ASP A 82 10.22 -15.00 2.95
N ILE A 83 9.23 -14.49 3.69
CA ILE A 83 7.94 -14.04 3.16
C ILE A 83 7.76 -12.58 3.55
N VAL A 84 7.78 -11.68 2.57
CA VAL A 84 7.49 -10.26 2.80
C VAL A 84 6.09 -10.10 3.38
N TYR A 85 5.99 -9.43 4.52
CA TYR A 85 4.76 -9.32 5.29
C TYR A 85 4.16 -7.92 5.22
N CYS A 86 2.98 -7.82 4.63
CA CYS A 86 2.21 -6.59 4.53
C CYS A 86 1.09 -6.55 5.58
N VAL A 87 1.12 -5.54 6.46
CA VAL A 87 0.03 -5.22 7.38
C VAL A 87 -1.03 -4.43 6.61
N GLY A 88 -2.12 -5.10 6.23
CA GLY A 88 -3.16 -4.56 5.35
C GLY A 88 -4.17 -3.64 6.04
N TYR A 89 -4.07 -3.44 7.34
CA TYR A 89 -4.99 -2.61 8.11
C TYR A 89 -4.73 -1.12 7.93
N GLY A 90 -5.57 -0.46 7.15
CA GLY A 90 -5.50 0.97 6.87
C GLY A 90 -6.08 1.86 7.97
N ALA A 91 -5.69 1.65 9.22
CA ALA A 91 -6.17 2.43 10.36
C ALA A 91 -5.22 3.55 10.76
N PRO A 92 -5.70 4.57 11.49
CA PRO A 92 -4.85 5.60 12.06
C PRO A 92 -3.71 5.02 12.90
N ASN A 93 -2.53 5.63 12.78
CA ASN A 93 -1.35 5.31 13.56
C ASN A 93 -0.74 3.91 13.34
N VAL A 94 -1.15 3.15 12.33
CA VAL A 94 -0.57 1.83 12.02
C VAL A 94 0.95 1.89 11.82
N TRP A 95 1.46 2.96 11.24
CA TRP A 95 2.87 3.22 11.02
C TRP A 95 3.71 3.36 12.32
N ASN A 96 3.07 3.55 13.47
CA ASN A 96 3.75 3.61 14.75
C ASN A 96 4.10 2.23 15.31
N TRP A 97 3.40 1.17 14.88
CA TRP A 97 3.54 -0.16 15.45
C TRP A 97 3.72 -1.30 14.44
N ALA A 98 3.38 -1.10 13.15
CA ALA A 98 3.40 -2.19 12.17
C ALA A 98 4.79 -2.81 12.00
N ARG A 99 5.85 -1.98 12.06
CA ARG A 99 7.23 -2.46 12.05
C ARG A 99 7.54 -3.37 13.26
N GLU A 100 7.06 -3.02 14.45
CA GLU A 100 7.25 -3.84 15.66
C GLU A 100 6.46 -5.15 15.59
N ALA A 101 5.34 -5.15 14.86
CA ALA A 101 4.59 -6.36 14.54
C ALA A 101 5.21 -7.18 13.39
N GLY A 102 6.39 -6.78 12.89
CA GLY A 102 7.15 -7.49 11.87
C GLY A 102 6.72 -7.20 10.43
N GLY A 103 5.94 -6.15 10.20
CA GLY A 103 5.57 -5.71 8.86
C GLY A 103 6.74 -5.05 8.12
N GLU A 104 6.96 -5.41 6.86
CA GLU A 104 7.87 -4.72 5.94
C GLU A 104 7.17 -3.61 5.16
N LEU A 105 5.83 -3.69 5.01
CA LEU A 105 5.01 -2.59 4.53
C LEU A 105 3.64 -2.61 5.22
N TRP A 106 2.98 -1.46 5.23
CA TRP A 106 1.69 -1.31 5.92
C TRP A 106 0.84 -0.23 5.29
N ARG A 107 -0.45 -0.52 5.18
CA ARG A 107 -1.46 0.44 4.74
C ARG A 107 -1.54 1.59 5.75
N THR A 108 -1.49 2.81 5.24
CA THR A 108 -1.51 4.04 6.06
C THR A 108 -2.88 4.69 6.13
N THR A 109 -3.74 4.34 5.18
CA THR A 109 -5.07 4.92 5.00
C THR A 109 -6.08 3.84 4.65
N ARG A 110 -7.34 4.21 4.53
CA ARG A 110 -8.39 3.37 3.92
C ARG A 110 -8.14 3.11 2.45
N ASP A 111 -9.02 2.31 1.87
CA ASP A 111 -8.95 1.93 0.47
C ASP A 111 -9.04 3.16 -0.45
N ILE A 112 -8.17 3.16 -1.44
CA ILE A 112 -8.16 4.17 -2.49
C ILE A 112 -9.29 3.94 -3.48
N THR A 113 -9.85 5.04 -4.00
CA THR A 113 -10.72 5.03 -5.17
C THR A 113 -10.12 5.91 -6.27
N ASP A 114 -10.61 5.78 -7.49
CA ASP A 114 -10.19 6.61 -8.62
C ASP A 114 -10.88 8.00 -8.67
N GLU A 115 -11.21 8.53 -7.50
CA GLU A 115 -11.63 9.90 -7.31
C GLU A 115 -10.43 10.78 -6.97
N TRP A 116 -10.23 11.88 -7.69
CA TRP A 116 -9.05 12.73 -7.51
C TRP A 116 -8.86 13.26 -6.09
N ASN A 117 -9.96 13.64 -5.42
CA ASN A 117 -9.94 14.07 -4.02
C ASN A 117 -9.44 12.95 -3.08
N VAL A 118 -9.81 11.69 -3.32
CA VAL A 118 -9.35 10.55 -2.52
C VAL A 118 -7.86 10.30 -2.77
N VAL A 119 -7.43 10.26 -4.03
CA VAL A 119 -6.01 10.09 -4.41
C VAL A 119 -5.14 11.17 -3.79
N THR A 120 -5.55 12.44 -3.86
CA THR A 120 -4.78 13.55 -3.30
C THR A 120 -4.77 13.55 -1.77
N ALA A 121 -5.91 13.24 -1.14
CA ALA A 121 -5.99 13.13 0.32
C ALA A 121 -5.03 12.05 0.83
N ILE A 122 -5.07 10.85 0.24
CA ILE A 122 -4.21 9.72 0.61
C ILE A 122 -2.73 10.04 0.36
N GLY A 123 -2.39 10.55 -0.83
CA GLY A 123 -1.02 10.86 -1.18
C GLY A 123 -0.42 11.98 -0.34
N CYS A 124 -1.17 13.06 -0.11
CA CYS A 124 -0.71 14.17 0.71
C CYS A 124 -0.61 13.84 2.21
N PHE A 125 -1.40 12.87 2.68
CA PHE A 125 -1.33 12.39 4.06
C PHE A 125 0.00 11.69 4.37
N GLN A 126 0.70 11.12 3.39
CA GLN A 126 1.94 10.38 3.60
C GLN A 126 3.05 11.23 4.25
N ASP A 127 2.97 12.56 4.18
CA ASP A 127 3.86 13.46 4.90
C ASP A 127 3.79 13.26 6.44
N VAL A 128 2.62 12.94 6.97
CA VAL A 128 2.39 12.72 8.40
C VAL A 128 3.15 11.49 8.92
N CYS A 129 3.23 10.44 8.13
CA CYS A 129 3.86 9.17 8.50
C CYS A 129 5.21 8.93 7.81
N ALA A 130 5.76 9.94 7.13
CA ALA A 130 6.98 9.81 6.33
C ALA A 130 8.18 9.22 7.10
N GLN A 131 8.34 9.56 8.39
CA GLN A 131 9.44 9.08 9.23
C GLN A 131 9.40 7.55 9.49
N ALA A 132 8.30 6.89 9.23
CA ALA A 132 8.20 5.44 9.39
C ALA A 132 8.81 4.67 8.22
N THR A 133 8.98 5.31 7.05
CA THR A 133 9.58 4.69 5.87
C THR A 133 11.11 4.65 5.96
N ALA A 134 11.68 3.50 5.66
CA ALA A 134 13.12 3.25 5.57
C ALA A 134 13.37 2.05 4.64
N PRO A 135 14.61 1.78 4.21
CA PRO A 135 14.92 0.57 3.46
C PRO A 135 14.39 -0.69 4.17
N GLY A 136 13.55 -1.46 3.47
CA GLY A 136 12.87 -2.64 4.00
C GLY A 136 11.60 -2.35 4.82
N ASN A 137 11.21 -1.10 4.97
CA ASN A 137 9.99 -0.70 5.70
C ASN A 137 9.28 0.44 4.96
N TYR A 138 8.08 0.21 4.48
CA TYR A 138 7.41 1.15 3.58
C TYR A 138 5.98 1.46 4.01
N ASN A 139 5.66 2.75 4.01
CA ASN A 139 4.27 3.20 4.03
C ASN A 139 3.59 2.84 2.71
N ASP A 140 2.42 2.24 2.78
CA ASP A 140 1.62 1.83 1.63
C ASP A 140 0.36 2.71 1.54
N PRO A 141 0.34 3.68 0.61
CA PRO A 141 -0.84 4.52 0.37
C PRO A 141 -1.88 3.85 -0.53
N ASP A 142 -1.79 2.53 -0.69
CA ASP A 142 -2.63 1.73 -1.56
C ASP A 142 -2.25 1.75 -3.05
N MET A 143 -3.05 1.07 -3.87
CA MET A 143 -2.78 0.72 -5.25
C MET A 143 -2.76 1.93 -6.20
N LEU A 144 -2.18 1.72 -7.37
CA LEU A 144 -2.25 2.63 -8.50
C LEU A 144 -3.59 2.43 -9.23
N VAL A 145 -4.47 3.44 -9.15
CA VAL A 145 -5.83 3.41 -9.74
C VAL A 145 -5.84 4.08 -11.12
N VAL A 146 -5.01 3.57 -12.02
CA VAL A 146 -4.87 4.02 -13.42
C VAL A 146 -5.34 2.96 -14.40
N GLY A 147 -5.69 3.35 -15.62
CA GLY A 147 -6.15 2.42 -16.66
C GLY A 147 -7.50 1.78 -16.36
N LYS A 148 -7.69 0.51 -16.72
CA LYS A 148 -8.97 -0.20 -16.59
C LYS A 148 -9.10 -0.90 -15.24
N LEU A 149 -10.10 -0.51 -14.45
CA LEU A 149 -10.35 -0.91 -13.05
C LEU A 149 -11.60 -1.79 -12.91
N GLY A 150 -11.87 -2.27 -11.69
CA GLY A 150 -13.13 -2.93 -11.29
C GLY A 150 -13.19 -4.44 -11.54
N LYS A 151 -12.20 -5.06 -12.21
CA LYS A 151 -12.26 -6.49 -12.55
C LYS A 151 -12.17 -7.41 -11.32
N ALA A 152 -11.49 -7.00 -10.27
CA ALA A 152 -11.20 -7.84 -9.11
C ALA A 152 -12.31 -7.83 -8.04
N TRP A 153 -13.08 -6.77 -7.94
CA TRP A 153 -14.04 -6.56 -6.85
C TRP A 153 -15.45 -6.45 -7.42
N ARG A 154 -16.25 -7.33 -7.56
CA ARG A 154 -17.71 -7.24 -7.83
C ARG A 154 -18.18 -5.89 -8.45
N GLU A 155 -17.25 -5.02 -8.79
CA GLU A 155 -17.47 -3.74 -9.45
C GLU A 155 -17.56 -3.94 -10.95
N LYS A 156 -18.27 -3.04 -11.60
CA LYS A 156 -18.34 -3.02 -13.06
C LYS A 156 -16.98 -2.52 -13.59
N VAL A 157 -16.41 -3.25 -14.52
CA VAL A 157 -15.19 -2.82 -15.24
C VAL A 157 -15.42 -1.45 -15.86
N HIS A 158 -14.50 -0.52 -15.62
CA HIS A 158 -14.55 0.85 -16.12
C HIS A 158 -13.14 1.40 -16.33
N GLU A 159 -13.00 2.42 -17.17
CA GLU A 159 -11.78 3.21 -17.26
C GLU A 159 -11.64 4.07 -15.99
N SER A 160 -10.41 4.28 -15.53
CA SER A 160 -10.16 5.17 -14.38
C SER A 160 -10.88 6.52 -14.55
N ALA A 161 -11.57 6.98 -13.52
CA ALA A 161 -12.25 8.27 -13.52
C ALA A 161 -11.26 9.46 -13.47
N LEU A 162 -9.99 9.19 -13.20
CA LEU A 162 -8.93 10.20 -13.22
C LEU A 162 -8.64 10.66 -14.66
N THR A 163 -8.54 11.97 -14.85
CA THR A 163 -8.04 12.53 -16.11
C THR A 163 -6.60 12.09 -16.38
N PRO A 164 -6.10 12.15 -17.62
CA PRO A 164 -4.71 11.83 -17.92
C PRO A 164 -3.70 12.58 -17.05
N ASP A 165 -3.91 13.88 -16.79
CA ASP A 165 -3.02 14.69 -15.94
C ASP A 165 -3.06 14.24 -14.47
N GLU A 166 -4.22 13.83 -13.97
CA GLU A 166 -4.37 13.28 -12.63
C GLU A 166 -3.69 11.91 -12.50
N GLN A 167 -3.76 11.06 -13.54
CA GLN A 167 -3.04 9.79 -13.57
C GLN A 167 -1.51 10.00 -13.58
N TYR A 168 -0.99 10.96 -14.35
CA TYR A 168 0.43 11.35 -14.27
C TYR A 168 0.81 11.83 -12.87
N SER A 169 -0.02 12.67 -12.28
CA SER A 169 0.20 13.20 -10.93
C SER A 169 0.18 12.10 -9.86
N HIS A 170 -0.76 11.15 -9.97
CA HIS A 170 -0.87 10.01 -9.09
C HIS A 170 0.40 9.14 -9.10
N ILE A 171 0.85 8.69 -10.28
CA ILE A 171 2.08 7.91 -10.42
C ILE A 171 3.29 8.70 -9.91
N SER A 172 3.41 9.98 -10.27
CA SER A 172 4.53 10.82 -9.85
C SER A 172 4.59 10.99 -8.33
N LEU A 173 3.43 11.17 -7.70
CA LEU A 173 3.34 11.32 -6.23
C LEU A 173 3.73 10.01 -5.53
N TRP A 174 3.21 8.85 -5.96
CA TRP A 174 3.61 7.56 -5.39
C TRP A 174 5.10 7.29 -5.57
N CYS A 175 5.65 7.65 -6.71
CA CYS A 175 7.09 7.46 -6.97
C CYS A 175 7.95 8.35 -6.08
N ILE A 176 7.63 9.63 -5.92
CA ILE A 176 8.44 10.52 -5.08
C ILE A 176 8.30 10.19 -3.58
N LEU A 177 7.18 9.60 -3.18
CA LEU A 177 6.94 9.11 -1.81
C LEU A 177 7.71 7.81 -1.48
N SER A 178 8.38 7.18 -2.45
CA SER A 178 8.94 5.82 -2.30
C SER A 178 7.88 4.79 -1.88
N ALA A 179 6.64 4.98 -2.29
CA ALA A 179 5.54 4.08 -1.99
C ALA A 179 5.66 2.76 -2.77
N PRO A 180 5.16 1.63 -2.25
CA PRO A 180 4.97 0.43 -3.05
C PRO A 180 4.11 0.71 -4.29
N LEU A 181 4.56 0.29 -5.48
CA LEU A 181 3.82 0.48 -6.72
C LEU A 181 2.94 -0.74 -7.01
N LEU A 182 1.80 -0.82 -6.33
CA LEU A 182 0.85 -1.91 -6.45
C LEU A 182 -0.14 -1.61 -7.59
N ILE A 183 -0.03 -2.34 -8.69
CA ILE A 183 -0.85 -2.12 -9.88
C ILE A 183 -2.28 -2.62 -9.65
N GLY A 184 -3.26 -1.71 -9.72
CA GLY A 184 -4.68 -2.00 -9.53
C GLY A 184 -5.45 -2.27 -10.83
N CYS A 185 -4.87 -1.99 -12.00
CA CYS A 185 -5.55 -2.14 -13.28
C CYS A 185 -5.49 -3.58 -13.84
N ASP A 186 -6.35 -3.84 -14.84
CA ASP A 186 -6.32 -5.08 -15.60
C ASP A 186 -5.13 -5.13 -16.56
N MET A 187 -4.07 -5.80 -16.15
CA MET A 187 -2.84 -5.97 -16.95
C MET A 187 -3.06 -6.74 -18.27
N SER A 188 -4.17 -7.45 -18.43
CA SER A 188 -4.48 -8.18 -19.66
C SER A 188 -5.15 -7.31 -20.72
N ASP A 189 -5.58 -6.11 -20.36
CA ASP A 189 -6.26 -5.15 -21.24
C ASP A 189 -5.74 -3.71 -20.97
N ILE A 190 -4.42 -3.58 -21.07
CA ILE A 190 -3.71 -2.31 -20.82
C ILE A 190 -3.54 -1.55 -22.15
N ASP A 191 -3.87 -0.26 -22.15
CA ASP A 191 -3.65 0.62 -23.29
C ASP A 191 -2.23 1.23 -23.33
N ASP A 192 -1.85 1.84 -24.44
CA ASP A 192 -0.53 2.45 -24.63
C ASP A 192 -0.26 3.59 -23.64
N PHE A 193 -1.29 4.35 -23.25
CA PHE A 193 -1.16 5.44 -22.30
C PHE A 193 -0.83 4.89 -20.91
N THR A 194 -1.63 3.96 -20.40
CA THR A 194 -1.41 3.32 -19.11
C THR A 194 -0.07 2.57 -19.07
N LEU A 195 0.27 1.88 -20.16
CA LEU A 195 1.56 1.21 -20.28
C LEU A 195 2.71 2.23 -20.17
N SER A 196 2.60 3.38 -20.84
CA SER A 196 3.62 4.44 -20.79
C SER A 196 3.81 5.02 -19.38
N LEU A 197 2.72 5.14 -18.60
CA LEU A 197 2.79 5.55 -17.19
C LEU A 197 3.53 4.51 -16.33
N LEU A 198 3.14 3.25 -16.43
CA LEU A 198 3.64 2.16 -15.60
C LEU A 198 5.04 1.69 -15.99
N THR A 199 5.57 2.12 -17.12
CA THR A 199 6.92 1.76 -17.61
C THR A 199 7.86 2.94 -17.77
N ASN A 200 7.53 4.11 -17.23
CA ASN A 200 8.40 5.27 -17.26
C ASN A 200 9.61 5.07 -16.36
N ASN A 201 10.72 4.66 -16.93
CA ASN A 201 11.94 4.32 -16.22
C ASN A 201 12.53 5.47 -15.39
N GLU A 202 12.39 6.72 -15.82
CA GLU A 202 12.92 7.88 -15.09
C GLU A 202 12.13 8.11 -13.79
N VAL A 203 10.81 8.06 -13.87
CA VAL A 203 9.93 8.22 -12.70
C VAL A 203 10.05 7.03 -11.75
N ILE A 204 10.10 5.80 -12.29
CA ILE A 204 10.31 4.59 -11.51
C ILE A 204 11.68 4.59 -10.81
N ALA A 205 12.74 5.12 -11.44
CA ALA A 205 14.06 5.22 -10.80
C ALA A 205 14.03 6.11 -9.55
N VAL A 206 13.19 7.14 -9.51
CA VAL A 206 12.99 7.96 -8.30
C VAL A 206 12.34 7.14 -7.18
N ASN A 207 11.39 6.27 -7.51
CA ASN A 207 10.75 5.36 -6.56
C ASN A 207 11.74 4.33 -6.01
N GLN A 208 12.52 3.73 -6.91
CA GLN A 208 13.46 2.63 -6.62
C GLN A 208 14.82 3.11 -6.10
N ASP A 209 14.93 4.38 -5.70
CA ASP A 209 16.17 4.92 -5.14
C ASP A 209 16.58 4.21 -3.85
N LEU A 210 17.88 3.88 -3.74
CA LEU A 210 18.42 3.05 -2.66
C LEU A 210 18.25 3.64 -1.25
N LEU A 211 18.07 4.96 -1.12
CA LEU A 211 17.79 5.57 0.18
C LEU A 211 16.38 5.24 0.68
N ALA A 212 15.46 4.88 -0.21
CA ALA A 212 14.05 4.62 0.08
C ALA A 212 13.40 5.72 0.96
N THR A 213 13.91 6.94 0.88
CA THR A 213 13.43 8.06 1.68
C THR A 213 12.23 8.70 0.98
N PRO A 214 11.09 8.88 1.63
CA PRO A 214 9.98 9.62 1.06
C PRO A 214 10.31 11.11 0.93
N ALA A 215 9.65 11.80 0.01
CA ALA A 215 9.85 13.23 -0.18
C ALA A 215 9.33 14.03 1.01
N THR A 216 9.96 15.19 1.23
CA THR A 216 9.48 16.24 2.14
C THR A 216 8.56 17.19 1.36
N LYS A 217 7.46 17.57 1.98
CA LYS A 217 6.47 18.50 1.42
C LYS A 217 6.73 19.94 1.84
N LEU A 218 6.66 20.86 0.88
CA LEU A 218 6.60 22.29 1.10
C LEU A 218 5.30 22.83 0.52
N LEU A 219 4.54 23.56 1.34
CA LEU A 219 3.33 24.24 0.87
C LEU A 219 3.71 25.59 0.25
N THR A 220 3.02 25.94 -0.83
CA THR A 220 3.13 27.22 -1.51
C THR A 220 1.74 27.81 -1.72
N ASP A 221 1.66 29.11 -2.08
CA ASP A 221 0.37 29.77 -2.37
C ASP A 221 -0.39 29.15 -3.56
N ASN A 222 0.31 28.40 -4.42
CA ASN A 222 -0.22 27.88 -5.69
C ASN A 222 -0.10 26.36 -5.81
N GLY A 223 0.14 25.64 -4.72
CA GLY A 223 0.28 24.17 -4.77
C GLY A 223 1.32 23.64 -3.80
N GLN A 224 1.86 22.48 -4.10
CA GLN A 224 2.81 21.77 -3.25
C GLN A 224 4.09 21.46 -4.01
N ILE A 225 5.22 21.62 -3.33
CA ILE A 225 6.53 21.16 -3.80
C ILE A 225 6.93 19.98 -2.95
N TRP A 226 7.22 18.85 -3.56
CA TRP A 226 7.74 17.67 -2.92
C TRP A 226 9.17 17.44 -3.38
N TYR A 227 10.10 17.19 -2.47
CA TYR A 227 11.49 16.95 -2.82
C TYR A 227 12.12 15.89 -1.95
N LYS A 228 13.03 15.12 -2.50
CA LYS A 228 13.86 14.14 -1.78
C LYS A 228 15.26 14.10 -2.34
N LYS A 229 16.22 13.81 -1.47
CA LYS A 229 17.59 13.50 -1.88
C LYS A 229 17.65 12.07 -2.41
N LEU A 230 18.39 11.86 -3.48
CA LEU A 230 18.67 10.55 -4.06
C LEU A 230 20.02 10.02 -3.63
N TYR A 231 20.24 8.73 -3.80
CA TYR A 231 21.45 8.02 -3.39
C TYR A 231 22.72 8.58 -4.03
N ASP A 232 22.65 9.04 -5.28
CA ASP A 232 23.78 9.66 -6.01
C ASP A 232 24.10 11.09 -5.56
N GLY A 233 23.34 11.64 -4.62
CA GLY A 233 23.49 13.00 -4.09
C GLY A 233 22.67 14.06 -4.83
N SER A 234 22.00 13.71 -5.94
CA SER A 234 21.05 14.58 -6.63
C SER A 234 19.71 14.71 -5.87
N TYR A 235 18.78 15.50 -6.40
CA TYR A 235 17.46 15.68 -5.82
C TYR A 235 16.39 15.41 -6.87
N ALA A 236 15.36 14.68 -6.49
CA ALA A 236 14.10 14.64 -7.20
C ALA A 236 13.17 15.73 -6.63
N VAL A 237 12.50 16.47 -7.52
CA VAL A 237 11.57 17.54 -7.15
C VAL A 237 10.30 17.39 -7.97
N GLY A 238 9.15 17.34 -7.31
CA GLY A 238 7.82 17.33 -7.93
C GLY A 238 7.06 18.62 -7.60
N PHE A 239 6.42 19.20 -8.60
CA PHE A 239 5.54 20.36 -8.45
C PHE A 239 4.12 19.90 -8.71
N PHE A 240 3.27 19.94 -7.67
CA PHE A 240 1.90 19.48 -7.76
C PHE A 240 0.94 20.65 -7.52
N GLN A 241 0.09 20.93 -8.51
CA GLN A 241 -0.98 21.89 -8.34
C GLN A 241 -2.19 21.23 -7.67
N ILE A 242 -2.04 20.96 -6.38
CA ILE A 242 -3.07 20.40 -5.51
C ILE A 242 -3.47 21.51 -4.54
N ASP A 243 -4.78 21.70 -4.35
CA ASP A 243 -5.27 22.70 -3.40
C ASP A 243 -4.68 22.44 -2.01
N PRO A 244 -3.93 23.38 -1.43
CA PRO A 244 -3.32 23.19 -0.12
C PRO A 244 -4.34 23.04 1.02
N TYR A 245 -5.59 23.48 0.79
CA TYR A 245 -6.68 23.40 1.79
C TYR A 245 -7.44 22.07 1.77
N PHE A 246 -7.22 21.21 0.78
CA PHE A 246 -7.79 19.86 0.76
C PHE A 246 -7.21 18.91 1.81
N ILE A 247 -6.22 19.34 2.60
CA ILE A 247 -5.48 18.53 3.59
C ILE A 247 -6.12 18.58 4.99
N LEU A 248 -7.16 19.35 5.17
CA LEU A 248 -7.91 19.32 6.43
C LEU A 248 -8.93 18.16 6.40
N TRP A 249 -8.43 16.95 6.45
CA TRP A 249 -9.17 15.89 7.13
C TRP A 249 -9.24 16.31 8.59
N ASP A 250 -10.42 16.69 9.01
CA ASP A 250 -10.71 16.87 10.42
C ASP A 250 -10.32 15.57 11.12
N GLN A 251 -9.50 15.66 12.16
CA GLN A 251 -9.10 14.48 12.93
C GLN A 251 -10.34 13.75 13.48
N ASP A 252 -11.45 14.46 13.65
CA ASP A 252 -12.74 13.92 14.07
C ASP A 252 -13.44 13.12 12.97
N GLU A 253 -13.21 13.41 11.67
CA GLU A 253 -13.68 12.56 10.56
C GLU A 253 -12.79 11.33 10.33
N ALA A 254 -11.52 11.36 10.71
CA ALA A 254 -10.64 10.19 10.66
C ALA A 254 -11.07 9.08 11.65
N GLU A 255 -11.81 9.42 12.71
CA GLU A 255 -12.40 8.45 13.64
C GLU A 255 -13.77 7.92 13.14
N ALA A 256 -14.44 8.63 12.24
CA ALA A 256 -15.77 8.29 11.73
C ALA A 256 -15.75 7.51 10.40
N ILE A 257 -14.61 7.40 9.83
CA ILE A 257 -14.37 6.68 8.61
C ILE A 257 -13.48 5.47 8.95
#